data_8edd79f02901bb2b747e4f005761eb74
#
_entry.id   8edd79f02901bb2b747e4f005761eb74
#
_cell.length_a   1.000
_cell.length_b   1.000
_cell.length_c   1.000
_cell.angle_alpha   90.00
_cell.angle_beta   90.00
_cell.angle_gamma   90.00
#
_symmetry.space_group_name_H-M   'P 1'
#
loop_
_entity.id
_entity.type
_entity.pdbx_description
1 polymer ?
#
loop_
_entity_poly.entity_id
_entity_poly.type
_entity_poly.pdbx_seq_one_letter_code
_entity_poly.pdbx_strand_id
1 'polypeptide(L)'
;RPAIVVGVTLALMEALNDFGTVEFFAVPTFTAGIYDVWMNMNSVAGAAQMASVMMVLVLALIGTERFARRGQRYHHTSSKYSTLPSHRLESWTAAFAFVACLLPVLLGFALPAGVLTAYALEFYSDTLSANFFTYAANSLSLSAIAAGLAVLIGLFLAYGSRLGGGPVVKAATRFASIGYAVPGAILAIGVMIPLARLDNALDGLSQQVLGIPTGLLLSGTIVAVVYGYVARFLALSYGTLEASLDKI
;
A
#
# COMPACT_ATOMS: atom_id res chain seq x y z
N ARG A 1 -9.27 22.92 -6.03
CA ARG A 1 -10.01 21.83 -6.70
C ARG A 1 -9.14 20.57 -6.95
N PRO A 2 -7.89 20.63 -7.50
CA PRO A 2 -7.08 19.41 -7.70
C PRO A 2 -6.74 18.68 -6.42
N ALA A 3 -6.42 19.40 -5.35
CA ALA A 3 -6.12 18.80 -4.04
C ALA A 3 -7.31 18.00 -3.48
N ILE A 4 -8.55 18.46 -3.72
CA ILE A 4 -9.75 17.74 -3.31
C ILE A 4 -9.88 16.43 -4.08
N VAL A 5 -9.67 16.46 -5.41
CA VAL A 5 -9.71 15.24 -6.25
C VAL A 5 -8.67 14.23 -5.78
N VAL A 6 -7.44 14.67 -5.55
CA VAL A 6 -6.36 13.80 -5.03
C VAL A 6 -6.74 13.21 -3.67
N GLY A 7 -7.20 14.05 -2.74
CA GLY A 7 -7.59 13.59 -1.40
C GLY A 7 -8.73 12.57 -1.44
N VAL A 8 -9.76 12.83 -2.25
CA VAL A 8 -10.89 11.90 -2.42
C VAL A 8 -10.43 10.60 -3.06
N THR A 9 -9.58 10.65 -4.10
CA THR A 9 -9.08 9.44 -4.75
C THR A 9 -8.23 8.60 -3.81
N LEU A 10 -7.35 9.22 -3.01
CA LEU A 10 -6.56 8.51 -2.00
C LEU A 10 -7.46 7.87 -0.94
N ALA A 11 -8.45 8.60 -0.44
CA ALA A 11 -9.40 8.06 0.54
C ALA A 11 -10.21 6.88 -0.03
N LEU A 12 -10.65 6.97 -1.30
CA LEU A 12 -11.34 5.87 -1.97
C LEU A 12 -10.42 4.66 -2.18
N MET A 13 -9.15 4.87 -2.54
CA MET A 13 -8.19 3.78 -2.69
C MET A 13 -7.93 3.08 -1.36
N GLU A 14 -7.76 3.82 -0.27
CA GLU A 14 -7.58 3.22 1.06
C GLU A 14 -8.85 2.47 1.52
N ALA A 15 -10.04 3.04 1.30
CA ALA A 15 -11.30 2.36 1.61
C ALA A 15 -11.50 1.07 0.80
N LEU A 16 -11.13 1.07 -0.50
CA LEU A 16 -11.15 -0.14 -1.33
C LEU A 16 -10.10 -1.17 -0.92
N ASN A 17 -9.01 -0.74 -0.30
CA ASN A 17 -7.95 -1.63 0.20
C ASN A 17 -8.23 -2.20 1.58
N ASP A 18 -9.19 -1.62 2.29
CA ASP A 18 -9.46 -2.02 3.67
C ASP A 18 -10.01 -3.45 3.73
N PHE A 19 -9.33 -4.28 4.49
CA PHE A 19 -9.75 -5.63 4.82
C PHE A 19 -10.09 -5.75 6.31
N GLY A 20 -9.23 -5.22 7.17
CA GLY A 20 -9.33 -5.42 8.61
C GLY A 20 -10.61 -4.85 9.22
N THR A 21 -10.97 -3.62 8.86
CA THR A 21 -12.18 -2.98 9.38
C THR A 21 -13.44 -3.68 8.87
N VAL A 22 -13.50 -3.97 7.57
CA VAL A 22 -14.69 -4.58 6.97
C VAL A 22 -14.90 -6.01 7.45
N GLU A 23 -13.83 -6.76 7.69
CA GLU A 23 -13.87 -8.10 8.28
C GLU A 23 -14.35 -8.05 9.72
N PHE A 24 -13.82 -7.13 10.53
CA PHE A 24 -14.23 -6.95 11.92
C PHE A 24 -15.72 -6.61 12.07
N PHE A 25 -16.25 -5.76 11.20
CA PHE A 25 -17.65 -5.38 11.22
C PHE A 25 -18.56 -6.30 10.37
N ALA A 26 -18.02 -7.37 9.81
CA ALA A 26 -18.73 -8.32 8.95
C ALA A 26 -19.45 -7.64 7.77
N VAL A 27 -18.83 -6.62 7.17
CA VAL A 27 -19.35 -5.93 5.99
C VAL A 27 -18.88 -6.63 4.72
N PRO A 28 -19.80 -7.15 3.88
CA PRO A 28 -19.42 -7.84 2.66
C PRO A 28 -18.86 -6.86 1.61
N THR A 29 -17.55 -6.84 1.46
CA THR A 29 -16.82 -6.08 0.45
C THR A 29 -16.05 -7.00 -0.50
N PHE A 30 -15.49 -6.44 -1.59
CA PHE A 30 -14.64 -7.23 -2.50
C PHE A 30 -13.42 -7.82 -1.79
N THR A 31 -12.77 -7.08 -0.91
CA THR A 31 -11.60 -7.53 -0.15
C THR A 31 -11.95 -8.69 0.78
N ALA A 32 -13.03 -8.57 1.54
CA ALA A 32 -13.53 -9.65 2.39
C ALA A 32 -13.95 -10.87 1.56
N GLY A 33 -14.68 -10.66 0.45
CA GLY A 33 -15.11 -11.73 -0.44
C GLY A 33 -13.95 -12.47 -1.12
N ILE A 34 -12.89 -11.76 -1.54
CA ILE A 34 -11.68 -12.38 -2.09
C ILE A 34 -11.03 -13.30 -1.06
N TYR A 35 -10.92 -12.82 0.18
CA TYR A 35 -10.36 -13.60 1.28
C TYR A 35 -11.21 -14.83 1.59
N ASP A 36 -12.52 -14.66 1.70
CA ASP A 36 -13.48 -15.74 1.99
C ASP A 36 -13.44 -16.85 0.91
N VAL A 37 -13.49 -16.47 -0.37
CA VAL A 37 -13.39 -17.42 -1.48
C VAL A 37 -12.05 -18.15 -1.50
N TRP A 38 -10.96 -17.44 -1.14
CA TRP A 38 -9.63 -18.06 -1.09
C TRP A 38 -9.48 -19.02 0.09
N MET A 39 -9.75 -18.53 1.31
CA MET A 39 -9.42 -19.25 2.55
C MET A 39 -10.51 -20.23 2.98
N ASN A 40 -11.78 -19.82 2.89
CA ASN A 40 -12.90 -20.63 3.39
C ASN A 40 -13.47 -21.56 2.31
N MET A 41 -13.53 -21.09 1.05
CA MET A 41 -14.00 -21.92 -0.06
C MET A 41 -12.84 -22.67 -0.77
N ASN A 42 -11.58 -22.44 -0.35
CA ASN A 42 -10.37 -23.06 -0.93
C ASN A 42 -10.29 -22.92 -2.46
N SER A 43 -10.81 -21.82 -3.00
CA SER A 43 -10.84 -21.55 -4.44
C SER A 43 -9.94 -20.38 -4.82
N VAL A 44 -8.66 -20.68 -5.10
CA VAL A 44 -7.70 -19.67 -5.59
C VAL A 44 -8.17 -19.08 -6.94
N ALA A 45 -8.76 -19.89 -7.82
CA ALA A 45 -9.26 -19.44 -9.11
C ALA A 45 -10.43 -18.45 -8.96
N GLY A 46 -11.40 -18.76 -8.08
CA GLY A 46 -12.51 -17.86 -7.78
C GLY A 46 -12.04 -16.54 -7.16
N ALA A 47 -11.12 -16.61 -6.19
CA ALA A 47 -10.50 -15.42 -5.59
C ALA A 47 -9.75 -14.56 -6.64
N ALA A 48 -9.02 -15.20 -7.57
CA ALA A 48 -8.34 -14.51 -8.65
C ALA A 48 -9.31 -13.83 -9.65
N GLN A 49 -10.47 -14.42 -9.92
CA GLN A 49 -11.52 -13.79 -10.73
C GLN A 49 -12.08 -12.53 -10.05
N MET A 50 -12.44 -12.62 -8.77
CA MET A 50 -12.89 -11.47 -7.99
C MET A 50 -11.82 -10.38 -7.90
N ALA A 51 -10.56 -10.76 -7.66
CA ALA A 51 -9.41 -9.85 -7.64
C ALA A 51 -9.24 -9.14 -8.99
N SER A 52 -9.46 -9.83 -10.11
CA SER A 52 -9.39 -9.23 -11.45
C SER A 52 -10.48 -8.19 -11.68
N VAL A 53 -11.71 -8.45 -11.24
CA VAL A 53 -12.81 -7.47 -11.30
C VAL A 53 -12.49 -6.24 -10.46
N MET A 54 -12.04 -6.44 -9.23
CA MET A 54 -11.62 -5.35 -8.36
C MET A 54 -10.47 -4.54 -8.96
N MET A 55 -9.50 -5.19 -9.61
CA MET A 55 -8.40 -4.50 -10.30
C MET A 55 -8.92 -3.59 -11.41
N VAL A 56 -9.91 -4.02 -12.19
CA VAL A 56 -10.53 -3.17 -13.23
C VAL A 56 -11.16 -1.93 -12.60
N LEU A 57 -11.85 -2.05 -11.47
CA LEU A 57 -12.44 -0.91 -10.75
C LEU A 57 -11.35 0.08 -10.28
N VAL A 58 -10.26 -0.44 -9.71
CA VAL A 58 -9.13 0.39 -9.26
C VAL A 58 -8.45 1.09 -10.44
N LEU A 59 -8.21 0.38 -11.54
CA LEU A 59 -7.63 0.99 -12.74
C LEU A 59 -8.54 2.06 -13.35
N ALA A 60 -9.86 1.86 -13.33
CA ALA A 60 -10.83 2.86 -13.75
C ALA A 60 -10.76 4.12 -12.86
N LEU A 61 -10.64 3.94 -11.53
CA LEU A 61 -10.48 5.04 -10.58
C LEU A 61 -9.19 5.84 -10.84
N ILE A 62 -8.05 5.16 -11.02
CA ILE A 62 -6.77 5.80 -11.39
C ILE A 62 -6.88 6.51 -12.74
N GLY A 63 -7.56 5.89 -13.70
CA GLY A 63 -7.78 6.47 -15.02
C GLY A 63 -8.59 7.77 -14.97
N THR A 64 -9.66 7.80 -14.19
CA THR A 64 -10.49 9.01 -13.99
C THR A 64 -9.71 10.10 -13.27
N GLU A 65 -8.90 9.76 -12.25
CA GLU A 65 -8.02 10.70 -11.56
C GLU A 65 -6.99 11.30 -12.52
N ARG A 66 -6.30 10.48 -13.29
CA ARG A 66 -5.32 10.95 -14.28
C ARG A 66 -5.96 11.82 -15.37
N PHE A 67 -7.16 11.46 -15.82
CA PHE A 67 -7.91 12.26 -16.79
C PHE A 67 -8.29 13.63 -16.22
N ALA A 68 -8.77 13.67 -14.97
CA ALA A 68 -9.13 14.91 -14.29
C ALA A 68 -7.91 15.85 -14.09
N ARG A 69 -6.70 15.30 -13.98
CA ARG A 69 -5.45 16.08 -13.85
C ARG A 69 -4.88 16.56 -15.19
N ARG A 70 -5.20 15.96 -16.31
CA ARG A 70 -4.57 16.24 -17.61
C ARG A 70 -4.65 17.71 -18.07
N GLY A 71 -5.60 18.49 -17.58
CA GLY A 71 -5.80 19.90 -17.94
C GLY A 71 -5.06 20.91 -17.04
N GLN A 72 -4.38 20.46 -15.99
CA GLN A 72 -3.88 21.36 -14.94
C GLN A 72 -2.35 21.31 -14.86
N ARG A 73 -1.69 22.09 -15.73
CA ARG A 73 -0.25 22.34 -15.63
C ARG A 73 0.00 23.43 -14.59
N TYR A 74 0.30 23.06 -13.35
CA TYR A 74 0.85 23.98 -12.37
C TYR A 74 2.37 24.05 -12.56
N HIS A 75 2.83 24.89 -13.47
CA HIS A 75 4.23 25.28 -13.50
C HIS A 75 4.39 26.53 -12.64
N HIS A 76 5.01 26.36 -11.49
CA HIS A 76 5.62 27.49 -10.83
C HIS A 76 6.87 27.89 -11.64
N THR A 77 6.71 28.84 -12.56
CA THR A 77 7.78 29.38 -13.39
C THR A 77 8.60 30.45 -12.67
N SER A 78 8.32 30.75 -11.40
CA SER A 78 9.06 31.73 -10.63
C SER A 78 9.64 31.15 -9.34
N SER A 79 10.93 31.37 -9.12
CA SER A 79 11.63 31.08 -7.86
C SER A 79 11.19 31.97 -6.67
N LYS A 80 10.24 32.85 -6.87
CA LYS A 80 9.64 33.64 -5.78
C LYS A 80 8.53 32.85 -5.12
N TYR A 81 8.78 32.41 -3.91
CA TYR A 81 7.72 31.96 -2.99
C TYR A 81 6.72 33.12 -2.81
N SER A 82 5.59 33.08 -3.49
CA SER A 82 4.49 33.97 -3.14
C SER A 82 3.86 33.41 -1.86
N THR A 83 3.83 34.20 -0.81
CA THR A 83 3.07 33.87 0.40
C THR A 83 1.62 33.61 0.01
N LEU A 84 1.09 32.47 0.42
CA LEU A 84 -0.33 32.16 0.21
C LEU A 84 -1.18 33.30 0.80
N PRO A 85 -2.19 33.82 0.09
CA PRO A 85 -3.08 34.82 0.64
C PRO A 85 -3.74 34.25 1.91
N SER A 86 -3.40 34.81 3.07
CA SER A 86 -4.00 34.43 4.33
C SER A 86 -5.25 35.29 4.56
N HIS A 87 -6.39 34.65 4.73
CA HIS A 87 -7.62 35.32 5.18
C HIS A 87 -7.76 35.15 6.68
N ARG A 88 -7.87 36.25 7.40
CA ARG A 88 -8.16 36.24 8.82
C ARG A 88 -9.65 35.93 8.99
N LEU A 89 -9.92 34.76 9.57
CA LEU A 89 -11.29 34.37 9.91
C LEU A 89 -11.69 35.07 11.22
N GLU A 90 -12.89 35.63 11.26
CA GLU A 90 -13.37 36.36 12.43
C GLU A 90 -14.64 35.69 13.00
N SER A 91 -14.77 35.77 14.34
CA SER A 91 -15.97 35.33 15.07
C SER A 91 -16.45 33.92 14.69
N TRP A 92 -17.70 33.78 14.25
CA TRP A 92 -18.35 32.51 13.97
C TRP A 92 -17.68 31.71 12.83
N THR A 93 -17.10 32.37 11.83
CA THR A 93 -16.41 31.68 10.73
C THR A 93 -15.12 31.03 11.23
N ALA A 94 -14.40 31.66 12.16
CA ALA A 94 -13.23 31.08 12.81
C ALA A 94 -13.60 29.87 13.67
N ALA A 95 -14.66 29.98 14.47
CA ALA A 95 -15.17 28.89 15.31
C ALA A 95 -15.62 27.68 14.44
N PHE A 96 -16.38 27.95 13.39
CA PHE A 96 -16.82 26.89 12.48
C PHE A 96 -15.64 26.19 11.79
N ALA A 97 -14.67 26.95 11.27
CA ALA A 97 -13.49 26.38 10.65
C ALA A 97 -12.66 25.55 11.64
N PHE A 98 -12.52 26.03 12.88
CA PHE A 98 -11.82 25.29 13.94
C PHE A 98 -12.52 23.97 14.24
N VAL A 99 -13.84 23.99 14.47
CA VAL A 99 -14.62 22.77 14.74
C VAL A 99 -14.58 21.81 13.54
N ALA A 100 -14.74 22.32 12.31
CA ALA A 100 -14.69 21.51 11.10
C ALA A 100 -13.33 20.81 10.89
N CYS A 101 -12.23 21.44 11.34
CA CYS A 101 -10.90 20.81 11.30
C CYS A 101 -10.66 19.89 12.51
N LEU A 102 -11.15 20.25 13.68
CA LEU A 102 -10.95 19.50 14.93
C LEU A 102 -11.78 18.19 14.97
N LEU A 103 -13.00 18.24 14.47
CA LEU A 103 -13.94 17.13 14.55
C LEU A 103 -13.41 15.83 13.88
N PRO A 104 -12.83 15.85 12.67
CA PRO A 104 -12.21 14.66 12.09
C PRO A 104 -11.04 14.12 12.94
N VAL A 105 -10.27 15.00 13.56
CA VAL A 105 -9.16 14.60 14.44
C VAL A 105 -9.69 13.95 15.72
N LEU A 106 -10.70 14.52 16.32
CA LEU A 106 -11.31 13.95 17.53
C LEU A 106 -11.99 12.61 17.27
N LEU A 107 -12.82 12.51 16.22
CA LEU A 107 -13.56 11.30 15.92
C LEU A 107 -12.72 10.23 15.23
N GLY A 108 -11.80 10.62 14.34
CA GLY A 108 -10.98 9.70 13.57
C GLY A 108 -9.70 9.25 14.27
N PHE A 109 -9.22 10.01 15.25
CA PHE A 109 -7.99 9.67 15.96
C PHE A 109 -8.16 9.64 17.48
N ALA A 110 -8.58 10.75 18.11
CA ALA A 110 -8.55 10.85 19.57
C ALA A 110 -9.49 9.87 20.26
N LEU A 111 -10.70 9.69 19.73
CA LEU A 111 -11.68 8.75 20.27
C LEU A 111 -11.22 7.29 20.13
N PRO A 112 -10.85 6.78 18.93
CA PRO A 112 -10.31 5.42 18.81
C PRO A 112 -9.04 5.21 19.63
N ALA A 113 -8.11 6.16 19.64
CA ALA A 113 -6.89 6.09 20.44
C ALA A 113 -7.20 6.02 21.95
N GLY A 114 -8.14 6.82 22.42
CA GLY A 114 -8.58 6.79 23.81
C GLY A 114 -9.18 5.45 24.21
N VAL A 115 -10.08 4.90 23.38
CA VAL A 115 -10.70 3.58 23.62
C VAL A 115 -9.63 2.48 23.62
N LEU A 116 -8.75 2.46 22.62
CA LEU A 116 -7.69 1.46 22.53
C LEU A 116 -6.69 1.56 23.71
N THR A 117 -6.38 2.79 24.15
CA THR A 117 -5.51 3.01 25.31
C THR A 117 -6.18 2.50 26.58
N ALA A 118 -7.47 2.75 26.76
CA ALA A 118 -8.21 2.23 27.92
C ALA A 118 -8.17 0.70 27.96
N TYR A 119 -8.46 0.02 26.84
CA TYR A 119 -8.35 -1.42 26.75
C TYR A 119 -6.91 -1.94 26.96
N ALA A 120 -5.94 -1.25 26.40
CA ALA A 120 -4.54 -1.62 26.60
C ALA A 120 -4.10 -1.55 28.08
N LEU A 121 -4.62 -0.56 28.82
CA LEU A 121 -4.35 -0.43 30.25
C LEU A 121 -5.13 -1.46 31.10
N GLU A 122 -6.32 -1.84 30.68
CA GLU A 122 -7.15 -2.81 31.37
C GLU A 122 -6.63 -4.25 31.21
N PHE A 123 -6.19 -4.61 30.00
CA PHE A 123 -5.81 -5.98 29.65
C PHE A 123 -4.30 -6.17 29.42
N TYR A 124 -3.44 -5.24 29.92
CA TYR A 124 -2.01 -5.29 29.63
C TYR A 124 -1.34 -6.58 30.13
N SER A 125 -1.76 -7.11 31.29
CA SER A 125 -1.19 -8.31 31.90
C SER A 125 -1.45 -9.57 31.05
N ASP A 126 -2.58 -9.64 30.40
CA ASP A 126 -2.98 -10.77 29.58
C ASP A 126 -2.39 -10.71 28.17
N THR A 127 -2.17 -9.48 27.70
CA THR A 127 -1.69 -9.20 26.33
C THR A 127 -0.17 -9.26 26.24
N LEU A 128 0.58 -8.77 27.26
CA LEU A 128 2.04 -8.72 27.26
C LEU A 128 2.66 -10.10 27.55
N SER A 129 2.37 -11.06 26.70
CA SER A 129 2.94 -12.40 26.73
C SER A 129 4.25 -12.48 25.93
N ALA A 130 5.01 -13.58 26.08
CA ALA A 130 6.18 -13.84 25.26
C ALA A 130 5.84 -13.85 23.75
N ASN A 131 4.66 -14.33 23.39
CA ASN A 131 4.16 -14.33 22.00
C ASN A 131 3.97 -12.92 21.44
N PHE A 132 3.49 -11.96 22.27
CA PHE A 132 3.35 -10.56 21.86
C PHE A 132 4.68 -9.98 21.38
N PHE A 133 5.74 -10.15 22.16
CA PHE A 133 7.08 -9.66 21.80
C PHE A 133 7.62 -10.35 20.55
N THR A 134 7.36 -11.64 20.39
CA THR A 134 7.73 -12.39 19.19
C THR A 134 7.00 -11.85 17.96
N TYR A 135 5.70 -11.63 18.04
CA TYR A 135 4.92 -11.05 16.93
C TYR A 135 5.36 -9.62 16.61
N ALA A 136 5.62 -8.81 17.62
CA ALA A 136 6.12 -7.45 17.45
C ALA A 136 7.50 -7.44 16.76
N ALA A 137 8.42 -8.29 17.21
CA ALA A 137 9.74 -8.42 16.61
C ALA A 137 9.68 -8.91 15.15
N ASN A 138 8.82 -9.90 14.86
CA ASN A 138 8.62 -10.40 13.51
C ASN A 138 8.03 -9.30 12.58
N SER A 139 7.05 -8.55 13.06
CA SER A 139 6.45 -7.46 12.30
C SER A 139 7.43 -6.33 12.02
N LEU A 140 8.23 -5.95 13.02
CA LEU A 140 9.25 -4.90 12.87
C LEU A 140 10.38 -5.34 11.94
N SER A 141 10.89 -6.56 12.08
CA SER A 141 11.96 -7.07 11.23
C SER A 141 11.52 -7.22 9.78
N LEU A 142 10.30 -7.76 9.55
CA LEU A 142 9.72 -7.88 8.24
C LEU A 142 9.54 -6.51 7.56
N SER A 143 9.01 -5.55 8.31
CA SER A 143 8.81 -4.17 7.81
C SER A 143 10.13 -3.48 7.51
N ALA A 144 11.15 -3.65 8.37
CA ALA A 144 12.47 -3.07 8.18
C ALA A 144 13.17 -3.65 6.94
N ILE A 145 13.12 -4.97 6.75
CA ILE A 145 13.69 -5.62 5.57
C ILE A 145 13.01 -5.14 4.29
N ALA A 146 11.66 -5.13 4.28
CA ALA A 146 10.90 -4.70 3.11
C ALA A 146 11.13 -3.22 2.79
N ALA A 147 11.16 -2.34 3.80
CA ALA A 147 11.43 -0.92 3.64
C ALA A 147 12.85 -0.68 3.12
N GLY A 148 13.86 -1.36 3.69
CA GLY A 148 15.25 -1.27 3.25
C GLY A 148 15.40 -1.66 1.78
N LEU A 149 14.80 -2.78 1.36
CA LEU A 149 14.82 -3.23 -0.03
C LEU A 149 14.07 -2.26 -0.96
N ALA A 150 12.90 -1.76 -0.54
CA ALA A 150 12.14 -0.80 -1.33
C ALA A 150 12.90 0.52 -1.53
N VAL A 151 13.61 1.01 -0.50
CA VAL A 151 14.46 2.20 -0.59
C VAL A 151 15.65 1.96 -1.51
N LEU A 152 16.35 0.84 -1.38
CA LEU A 152 17.49 0.50 -2.23
C LEU A 152 17.09 0.39 -3.71
N ILE A 153 16.01 -0.36 -4.01
CA ILE A 153 15.51 -0.50 -5.38
C ILE A 153 14.99 0.85 -5.90
N GLY A 154 14.27 1.60 -5.08
CA GLY A 154 13.78 2.95 -5.41
C GLY A 154 14.92 3.90 -5.75
N LEU A 155 16.02 3.87 -4.99
CA LEU A 155 17.22 4.67 -5.24
C LEU A 155 17.87 4.30 -6.59
N PHE A 156 18.01 3.01 -6.87
CA PHE A 156 18.52 2.53 -8.16
C PHE A 156 17.67 3.01 -9.34
N LEU A 157 16.34 2.92 -9.20
CA LEU A 157 15.43 3.37 -10.25
C LEU A 157 15.46 4.89 -10.45
N ALA A 158 15.46 5.65 -9.35
CA ALA A 158 15.49 7.11 -9.40
C ALA A 158 16.82 7.63 -10.00
N TYR A 159 17.94 7.06 -9.60
CA TYR A 159 19.24 7.40 -10.15
C TYR A 159 19.40 6.98 -11.62
N GLY A 160 18.93 5.76 -11.97
CA GLY A 160 18.92 5.27 -13.34
C GLY A 160 18.04 6.13 -14.26
N SER A 161 16.91 6.62 -13.76
CA SER A 161 16.03 7.56 -14.50
C SER A 161 16.74 8.88 -14.78
N ARG A 162 17.47 9.42 -13.80
CA ARG A 162 18.21 10.69 -13.92
C ARG A 162 19.41 10.61 -14.88
N LEU A 163 20.12 9.49 -14.93
CA LEU A 163 21.25 9.28 -15.83
C LEU A 163 20.86 9.07 -17.31
N GLY A 164 19.63 9.39 -17.68
CA GLY A 164 19.13 9.29 -19.06
C GLY A 164 18.52 7.93 -19.39
N GLY A 165 18.00 7.24 -18.39
CA GLY A 165 17.48 5.89 -18.41
C GLY A 165 16.79 5.45 -19.68
N GLY A 166 17.28 4.35 -20.25
CA GLY A 166 16.75 3.74 -21.45
C GLY A 166 15.30 3.25 -21.30
N PRO A 167 14.73 2.64 -22.33
CA PRO A 167 13.32 2.23 -22.33
C PRO A 167 12.99 1.25 -21.20
N VAL A 168 13.94 0.44 -20.76
CA VAL A 168 13.79 -0.51 -19.66
C VAL A 168 13.59 0.21 -18.33
N VAL A 169 14.41 1.24 -18.04
CA VAL A 169 14.27 2.03 -16.80
C VAL A 169 12.94 2.77 -16.80
N LYS A 170 12.55 3.38 -17.92
CA LYS A 170 11.25 4.05 -18.06
C LYS A 170 10.07 3.09 -17.86
N ALA A 171 10.16 1.87 -18.35
CA ALA A 171 9.15 0.86 -18.11
C ALA A 171 9.12 0.46 -16.62
N ALA A 172 10.27 0.18 -16.01
CA ALA A 172 10.39 -0.20 -14.60
C ALA A 172 9.84 0.88 -13.66
N THR A 173 10.14 2.16 -13.89
CA THR A 173 9.62 3.27 -13.09
C THR A 173 8.11 3.43 -13.22
N ARG A 174 7.55 3.20 -14.41
CA ARG A 174 6.09 3.21 -14.62
C ARG A 174 5.41 2.08 -13.85
N PHE A 175 5.97 0.87 -13.89
CA PHE A 175 5.45 -0.26 -13.12
C PHE A 175 5.58 -0.02 -11.62
N ALA A 176 6.73 0.45 -11.15
CA ALA A 176 6.96 0.80 -9.76
C ALA A 176 5.91 1.80 -9.24
N SER A 177 5.57 2.82 -10.04
CA SER A 177 4.62 3.86 -9.64
C SER A 177 3.16 3.38 -9.48
N ILE A 178 2.81 2.19 -9.95
CA ILE A 178 1.45 1.64 -9.86
C ILE A 178 1.27 0.78 -8.60
N GLY A 179 2.36 0.27 -8.03
CA GLY A 179 2.31 -0.74 -6.96
C GLY A 179 1.46 -0.35 -5.75
N TYR A 180 1.52 0.90 -5.32
CA TYR A 180 0.73 1.38 -4.17
C TYR A 180 -0.79 1.38 -4.40
N ALA A 181 -1.21 1.55 -5.64
CA ALA A 181 -2.62 1.58 -5.99
C ALA A 181 -3.27 0.19 -6.02
N VAL A 182 -2.45 -0.88 -6.06
CA VAL A 182 -2.95 -2.26 -6.08
C VAL A 182 -3.39 -2.68 -4.68
N PRO A 183 -4.65 -3.11 -4.49
CA PRO A 183 -5.13 -3.64 -3.23
C PRO A 183 -4.30 -4.82 -2.73
N GLY A 184 -4.06 -4.85 -1.40
CA GLY A 184 -3.24 -5.89 -0.78
C GLY A 184 -3.72 -7.32 -1.05
N ALA A 185 -5.03 -7.56 -1.04
CA ALA A 185 -5.61 -8.86 -1.35
C ALA A 185 -5.34 -9.30 -2.81
N ILE A 186 -5.43 -8.38 -3.78
CA ILE A 186 -5.09 -8.64 -5.18
C ILE A 186 -3.61 -8.97 -5.32
N LEU A 187 -2.76 -8.17 -4.65
CA LEU A 187 -1.31 -8.35 -4.70
C LEU A 187 -0.92 -9.70 -4.10
N ALA A 188 -1.52 -10.10 -2.97
CA ALA A 188 -1.26 -11.38 -2.33
C ALA A 188 -1.51 -12.56 -3.28
N ILE A 189 -2.68 -12.59 -3.96
CA ILE A 189 -3.01 -13.63 -4.94
C ILE A 189 -2.08 -13.55 -6.15
N GLY A 190 -1.83 -12.34 -6.66
CA GLY A 190 -0.96 -12.09 -7.81
C GLY A 190 0.49 -12.51 -7.58
N VAL A 191 0.98 -12.45 -6.34
CA VAL A 191 2.31 -12.90 -5.93
C VAL A 191 2.33 -14.41 -5.65
N MET A 192 1.32 -14.92 -4.95
CA MET A 192 1.27 -16.31 -4.50
C MET A 192 1.25 -17.31 -5.67
N ILE A 193 0.42 -17.03 -6.69
CA ILE A 193 0.26 -17.96 -7.82
C ILE A 193 1.58 -18.17 -8.61
N PRO A 194 2.30 -17.12 -9.06
CA PRO A 194 3.56 -17.29 -9.74
C PRO A 194 4.64 -17.93 -8.87
N LEU A 195 4.74 -17.53 -7.59
CA LEU A 195 5.74 -18.09 -6.68
C LEU A 195 5.48 -19.57 -6.41
N ALA A 196 4.23 -19.98 -6.19
CA ALA A 196 3.89 -21.40 -6.01
C ALA A 196 4.21 -22.22 -7.25
N ARG A 197 3.98 -21.68 -8.46
CA ARG A 197 4.37 -22.37 -9.71
C ARG A 197 5.88 -22.49 -9.84
N LEU A 198 6.62 -21.46 -9.45
CA LEU A 198 8.09 -21.46 -9.47
C LEU A 198 8.63 -22.49 -8.46
N ASP A 199 8.09 -22.53 -7.24
CA ASP A 199 8.46 -23.51 -6.23
C ASP A 199 8.24 -24.94 -6.74
N ASN A 200 7.07 -25.22 -7.31
CA ASN A 200 6.78 -26.53 -7.86
C ASN A 200 7.72 -26.92 -9.03
N ALA A 201 8.11 -25.95 -9.86
CA ALA A 201 9.07 -26.18 -10.93
C ALA A 201 10.49 -26.44 -10.40
N LEU A 202 10.91 -25.69 -9.38
CA LEU A 202 12.21 -25.87 -8.72
C LEU A 202 12.27 -27.22 -7.98
N ASP A 203 11.21 -27.58 -7.26
CA ASP A 203 11.11 -28.86 -6.59
C ASP A 203 11.16 -30.04 -7.56
N GLY A 204 10.41 -29.96 -8.68
CA GLY A 204 10.44 -30.96 -9.73
C GLY A 204 11.82 -31.11 -10.37
N LEU A 205 12.51 -30.01 -10.65
CA LEU A 205 13.87 -30.04 -11.19
C LEU A 205 14.88 -30.63 -10.17
N SER A 206 14.78 -30.24 -8.91
CA SER A 206 15.63 -30.76 -7.85
C SER A 206 15.44 -32.25 -7.64
N GLN A 207 14.21 -32.72 -7.65
CA GLN A 207 13.92 -34.16 -7.55
C GLN A 207 14.47 -34.95 -8.74
N GLN A 208 14.40 -34.40 -9.95
CA GLN A 208 14.91 -35.06 -11.16
C GLN A 208 16.43 -35.09 -11.22
N VAL A 209 17.12 -34.02 -10.82
CA VAL A 209 18.56 -33.87 -10.97
C VAL A 209 19.32 -34.34 -9.74
N LEU A 210 18.81 -34.04 -8.55
CA LEU A 210 19.52 -34.28 -7.27
C LEU A 210 18.86 -35.37 -6.42
N GLY A 211 17.62 -35.80 -6.78
CA GLY A 211 16.87 -36.76 -6.00
C GLY A 211 16.36 -36.23 -4.65
N ILE A 212 16.41 -34.90 -4.42
CA ILE A 212 16.08 -34.27 -3.15
C ILE A 212 14.87 -33.33 -3.34
N PRO A 213 13.78 -33.49 -2.56
CA PRO A 213 12.69 -32.53 -2.57
C PRO A 213 13.12 -31.23 -1.87
N THR A 214 12.88 -30.09 -2.51
CA THR A 214 13.17 -28.75 -1.94
C THR A 214 11.98 -28.18 -1.16
N GLY A 215 10.77 -28.64 -1.46
CA GLY A 215 9.54 -28.08 -0.91
C GLY A 215 9.29 -26.64 -1.34
N LEU A 216 8.49 -25.91 -0.56
CA LEU A 216 8.16 -24.51 -0.83
C LEU A 216 9.26 -23.57 -0.30
N LEU A 217 10.09 -23.02 -1.20
CA LEU A 217 11.19 -22.11 -0.87
C LEU A 217 10.75 -20.65 -0.85
N LEU A 218 9.75 -20.29 -1.65
CA LEU A 218 9.32 -18.91 -1.88
C LEU A 218 7.91 -18.64 -1.37
N SER A 219 6.93 -19.40 -1.84
CA SER A 219 5.50 -19.11 -1.64
C SER A 219 5.00 -19.29 -0.20
N GLY A 220 5.63 -20.15 0.59
CA GLY A 220 5.28 -20.39 2.00
C GLY A 220 6.17 -19.65 3.01
N THR A 221 6.98 -18.70 2.57
CA THR A 221 8.03 -18.10 3.38
C THR A 221 7.91 -16.58 3.48
N ILE A 222 8.78 -16.00 4.31
CA ILE A 222 8.94 -14.55 4.46
C ILE A 222 9.24 -13.85 3.11
N VAL A 223 9.83 -14.58 2.16
CA VAL A 223 10.19 -14.05 0.83
C VAL A 223 8.97 -13.56 0.06
N ALA A 224 7.87 -14.33 0.07
CA ALA A 224 6.63 -13.94 -0.59
C ALA A 224 6.06 -12.64 0.01
N VAL A 225 6.09 -12.51 1.34
CA VAL A 225 5.55 -11.34 2.04
C VAL A 225 6.44 -10.12 1.77
N VAL A 226 7.76 -10.26 1.87
CA VAL A 226 8.73 -9.17 1.55
C VAL A 226 8.56 -8.73 0.11
N TYR A 227 8.44 -9.67 -0.84
CA TYR A 227 8.21 -9.34 -2.24
C TYR A 227 6.92 -8.54 -2.44
N GLY A 228 5.82 -8.96 -1.82
CA GLY A 228 4.55 -8.24 -1.85
C GLY A 228 4.67 -6.82 -1.28
N TYR A 229 5.34 -6.66 -0.15
CA TYR A 229 5.57 -5.35 0.45
C TYR A 229 6.46 -4.46 -0.41
N VAL A 230 7.56 -4.99 -0.95
CA VAL A 230 8.42 -4.25 -1.88
C VAL A 230 7.63 -3.83 -3.11
N ALA A 231 6.88 -4.73 -3.74
CA ALA A 231 6.07 -4.41 -4.91
C ALA A 231 5.06 -3.29 -4.65
N ARG A 232 4.45 -3.26 -3.45
CA ARG A 232 3.49 -2.23 -3.05
C ARG A 232 4.16 -0.91 -2.70
N PHE A 233 5.18 -0.93 -1.85
CA PHE A 233 5.78 0.28 -1.27
C PHE A 233 6.90 0.90 -2.11
N LEU A 234 7.37 0.20 -3.16
CA LEU A 234 8.33 0.75 -4.10
C LEU A 234 7.83 2.03 -4.77
N ALA A 235 6.52 2.15 -5.00
CA ALA A 235 5.90 3.37 -5.53
C ALA A 235 6.14 4.59 -4.64
N LEU A 236 6.01 4.42 -3.32
CA LEU A 236 6.25 5.49 -2.35
C LEU A 236 7.74 5.85 -2.26
N SER A 237 8.61 4.83 -2.19
CA SER A 237 10.05 5.02 -2.15
C SER A 237 10.54 5.73 -3.39
N TYR A 238 10.21 5.23 -4.58
CA TYR A 238 10.60 5.83 -5.85
C TYR A 238 10.08 7.27 -5.99
N GLY A 239 8.78 7.50 -5.72
CA GLY A 239 8.16 8.82 -5.88
C GLY A 239 8.76 9.88 -4.96
N THR A 240 9.10 9.53 -3.71
CA THR A 240 9.76 10.46 -2.78
C THR A 240 11.20 10.77 -3.18
N LEU A 241 11.93 9.77 -3.64
CA LEU A 241 13.31 9.92 -4.12
C LEU A 241 13.35 10.74 -5.42
N GLU A 242 12.48 10.46 -6.38
CA GLU A 242 12.36 11.23 -7.62
C GLU A 242 12.06 12.70 -7.33
N ALA A 243 11.04 13.00 -6.50
CA ALA A 243 10.69 14.36 -6.12
C ALA A 243 11.80 15.10 -5.35
N SER A 244 12.66 14.37 -4.64
CA SER A 244 13.82 14.94 -3.93
C SER A 244 14.97 15.23 -4.88
N LEU A 245 15.24 14.31 -5.83
CA LEU A 245 16.30 14.47 -6.82
C LEU A 245 15.99 15.54 -7.87
N ASP A 246 14.72 15.78 -8.19
CA ASP A 246 14.30 16.85 -9.12
C ASP A 246 14.58 18.26 -8.59
N LYS A 247 14.85 18.41 -7.30
CA LYS A 247 15.17 19.70 -6.65
C LYS A 247 16.67 20.04 -6.65
N ILE A 248 17.51 19.07 -6.99
CA ILE A 248 18.98 19.18 -7.04
C ILE A 248 19.44 19.26 -8.51
#